data_6a2646caa900a253cb514d9aef9842b8
#
_entry.id   6a2646caa900a253cb514d9aef9842b8
#
_cell.length_a   1.000
_cell.length_b   1.000
_cell.length_c   1.000
_cell.angle_alpha   90.00
_cell.angle_beta   90.00
_cell.angle_gamma   90.00
#
_symmetry.space_group_name_H-M   'P 1'
#
loop_
_entity.id
_entity.type
_entity.pdbx_description
1 polymer ?
#
loop_
_entity_poly.entity_id
_entity_poly.type
_entity_poly.pdbx_seq_one_letter_code
_entity_poly.pdbx_strand_id
1 'polypeptide(L)'
;MKQPFCIWQDIYVVGSAEISHPYDCCVYLVDAGELVLIDTGAGEGFNRLVGNMLTLGFAPEKLDSVIVTHAHIDHIGALSRFKREYGVKVIAHELEARAIESGDGVGAEFYGVDYQKCSVDMKLEGTEHDFHFDKYDIKTIHIPGHTQGSIAVYADIAGGRVLFGQDIHGPYEVGWGGNPGQAVVSLQKLIDLKADILCEGHFGIYQPSSEVRQYIEGYLYQLEHKIAGER
;
A
#
# COMPACT_ATOMS: atom_id res chain seq x y z
N MET A 1 -15.58 -9.32 12.74
CA MET A 1 -14.42 -8.57 12.25
C MET A 1 -13.71 -7.91 13.42
N LYS A 2 -12.38 -7.80 13.35
CA LYS A 2 -11.59 -7.07 14.34
C LYS A 2 -11.89 -5.57 14.29
N GLN A 3 -11.51 -4.83 15.33
CA GLN A 3 -11.64 -3.38 15.37
C GLN A 3 -10.40 -2.71 14.75
N PRO A 4 -10.53 -1.48 14.20
CA PRO A 4 -9.39 -0.68 13.81
C PRO A 4 -8.58 -0.28 15.04
N PHE A 5 -7.28 -0.06 14.89
CA PHE A 5 -6.41 0.28 16.01
C PHE A 5 -5.21 1.13 15.60
N CYS A 6 -4.64 1.83 16.57
CA CYS A 6 -3.37 2.53 16.42
C CYS A 6 -2.22 1.53 16.45
N ILE A 7 -1.34 1.61 15.44
CA ILE A 7 -0.13 0.79 15.32
C ILE A 7 1.02 1.46 16.05
N TRP A 8 1.23 2.73 15.73
CA TRP A 8 2.34 3.53 16.24
C TRP A 8 1.99 5.02 16.10
N GLN A 9 1.99 5.75 17.22
CA GLN A 9 1.69 7.19 17.22
C GLN A 9 0.48 7.54 16.34
N ASP A 10 0.69 8.29 15.26
CA ASP A 10 -0.31 8.79 14.33
C ASP A 10 -0.58 7.82 13.15
N ILE A 11 -0.24 6.53 13.28
CA ILE A 11 -0.46 5.49 12.27
C ILE A 11 -1.48 4.47 12.75
N TYR A 12 -2.47 4.20 11.89
CA TYR A 12 -3.60 3.33 12.20
C TYR A 12 -3.86 2.32 11.09
N VAL A 13 -4.29 1.11 11.45
CA VAL A 13 -4.92 0.20 10.49
C VAL A 13 -6.44 0.41 10.52
N VAL A 14 -7.02 0.74 9.37
CA VAL A 14 -8.45 0.99 9.21
C VAL A 14 -9.15 -0.08 8.38
N GLY A 15 -8.39 -0.88 7.64
CA GLY A 15 -8.90 -1.98 6.82
C GLY A 15 -7.95 -3.16 6.74
N SER A 16 -8.50 -4.33 6.52
CA SER A 16 -7.82 -5.58 6.12
C SER A 16 -8.88 -6.66 5.93
N ALA A 17 -8.46 -7.86 5.52
CA ALA A 17 -9.34 -9.03 5.41
C ALA A 17 -10.14 -9.32 6.70
N GLU A 18 -9.59 -9.01 7.87
CA GLU A 18 -10.25 -9.25 9.17
C GLU A 18 -10.96 -8.01 9.73
N ILE A 19 -10.64 -6.79 9.24
CA ILE A 19 -11.09 -5.51 9.82
C ILE A 19 -12.23 -4.90 8.99
N SER A 20 -12.14 -4.94 7.65
CA SER A 20 -13.12 -4.31 6.77
C SER A 20 -13.85 -5.29 5.86
N HIS A 21 -13.16 -6.01 4.98
CA HIS A 21 -13.77 -6.99 4.08
C HIS A 21 -12.75 -8.10 3.73
N PRO A 22 -13.17 -9.38 3.55
CA PRO A 22 -12.26 -10.49 3.28
C PRO A 22 -11.35 -10.32 2.05
N TYR A 23 -11.72 -9.45 1.13
CA TYR A 23 -10.94 -9.15 -0.08
C TYR A 23 -10.03 -7.92 0.07
N ASP A 24 -10.13 -7.18 1.17
CA ASP A 24 -9.32 -5.98 1.35
C ASP A 24 -7.87 -6.33 1.71
N CYS A 25 -6.93 -5.64 1.10
CA CYS A 25 -5.57 -5.50 1.62
C CYS A 25 -5.58 -4.78 2.98
N CYS A 26 -4.45 -4.66 3.63
CA CYS A 26 -4.29 -3.78 4.77
C CYS A 26 -4.33 -2.31 4.30
N VAL A 27 -5.30 -1.57 4.82
CA VAL A 27 -5.48 -0.14 4.54
C VAL A 27 -5.02 0.64 5.76
N TYR A 28 -4.08 1.55 5.56
CA TYR A 28 -3.48 2.33 6.63
C TYR A 28 -3.88 3.79 6.54
N LEU A 29 -4.10 4.41 7.71
CA LEU A 29 -4.34 5.84 7.85
C LEU A 29 -3.16 6.47 8.59
N VAL A 30 -2.61 7.54 8.04
CA VAL A 30 -1.56 8.35 8.66
C VAL A 30 -2.14 9.74 8.94
N ASP A 31 -2.10 10.18 10.20
CA ASP A 31 -2.38 11.57 10.59
C ASP A 31 -1.08 12.38 10.55
N ALA A 32 -0.75 12.90 9.40
CA ALA A 32 0.42 13.75 9.17
C ALA A 32 0.13 15.25 9.39
N GLY A 33 -0.99 15.58 10.07
CA GLY A 33 -1.60 16.91 10.14
C GLY A 33 -2.75 17.00 9.14
N GLU A 34 -2.52 16.59 7.90
CA GLU A 34 -3.53 16.11 6.97
C GLU A 34 -3.67 14.60 7.08
N LEU A 35 -4.83 14.06 6.72
CA LEU A 35 -5.07 12.63 6.74
C LEU A 35 -4.69 12.01 5.39
N VAL A 36 -3.81 11.02 5.43
CA VAL A 36 -3.35 10.27 4.24
C VAL A 36 -3.74 8.81 4.38
N LEU A 37 -4.45 8.27 3.38
CA LEU A 37 -4.65 6.82 3.26
C LEU A 37 -3.55 6.19 2.42
N ILE A 38 -3.12 5.01 2.81
CA ILE A 38 -2.31 4.11 2.01
C ILE A 38 -3.22 2.97 1.57
N ASP A 39 -3.53 2.92 0.27
CA ASP A 39 -4.48 2.02 -0.38
C ASP A 39 -5.94 2.17 0.10
N THR A 40 -6.88 1.39 -0.48
CA THR A 40 -8.31 1.57 -0.27
C THR A 40 -9.13 0.27 -0.18
N GLY A 41 -8.49 -0.90 -0.22
CA GLY A 41 -9.20 -2.18 -0.24
C GLY A 41 -9.90 -2.49 -1.56
N ALA A 42 -10.62 -3.61 -1.63
CA ALA A 42 -11.27 -4.16 -2.83
C ALA A 42 -12.56 -3.44 -3.24
N GLY A 43 -13.05 -2.50 -2.43
CA GLY A 43 -14.24 -1.69 -2.71
C GLY A 43 -15.46 -2.06 -1.88
N GLU A 44 -15.75 -3.33 -1.65
CA GLU A 44 -16.89 -3.77 -0.85
C GLU A 44 -16.76 -3.36 0.63
N GLY A 45 -15.52 -3.24 1.13
CA GLY A 45 -15.19 -2.79 2.47
C GLY A 45 -15.39 -1.29 2.73
N PHE A 46 -15.64 -0.45 1.72
CA PHE A 46 -15.64 1.00 1.81
C PHE A 46 -16.42 1.58 3.00
N ASN A 47 -17.69 1.17 3.20
CA ASN A 47 -18.51 1.68 4.30
C ASN A 47 -17.91 1.32 5.67
N ARG A 48 -17.22 0.19 5.74
CA ARG A 48 -16.54 -0.24 6.97
C ARG A 48 -15.27 0.56 7.17
N LEU A 49 -14.49 0.84 6.13
CA LEU A 49 -13.30 1.70 6.19
C LEU A 49 -13.67 3.07 6.75
N VAL A 50 -14.72 3.70 6.20
CA VAL A 50 -15.24 4.98 6.67
C VAL A 50 -15.69 4.90 8.14
N GLY A 51 -16.46 3.86 8.51
CA GLY A 51 -16.89 3.63 9.89
C GLY A 51 -15.73 3.42 10.86
N ASN A 52 -14.67 2.76 10.41
CA ASN A 52 -13.45 2.54 11.19
C ASN A 52 -12.67 3.84 11.43
N MET A 53 -12.59 4.72 10.43
CA MET A 53 -12.00 6.05 10.60
C MET A 53 -12.77 6.86 11.64
N LEU A 54 -14.11 6.88 11.54
CA LEU A 54 -14.97 7.56 12.51
C LEU A 54 -14.82 6.97 13.94
N THR A 55 -14.67 5.66 14.06
CA THR A 55 -14.45 4.98 15.36
C THR A 55 -13.15 5.41 16.00
N LEU A 56 -12.11 5.70 15.20
CA LEU A 56 -10.82 6.24 15.65
C LEU A 56 -10.86 7.76 15.89
N GLY A 57 -11.97 8.42 15.60
CA GLY A 57 -12.14 9.87 15.77
C GLY A 57 -11.75 10.71 14.56
N PHE A 58 -11.48 10.09 13.40
CA PHE A 58 -11.12 10.77 12.17
C PHE A 58 -12.33 11.00 11.28
N ALA A 59 -12.57 12.25 10.91
CA ALA A 59 -13.62 12.60 9.95
C ALA A 59 -13.13 12.34 8.51
N PRO A 60 -13.80 11.49 7.73
CA PRO A 60 -13.39 11.15 6.36
C PRO A 60 -13.30 12.37 5.43
N GLU A 61 -14.07 13.42 5.72
CA GLU A 61 -14.05 14.69 5.00
C GLU A 61 -12.72 15.46 5.15
N LYS A 62 -11.87 15.05 6.10
CA LYS A 62 -10.53 15.59 6.29
C LYS A 62 -9.43 14.81 5.58
N LEU A 63 -9.79 13.77 4.85
CA LEU A 63 -8.82 13.09 3.99
C LEU A 63 -8.32 14.06 2.91
N ASP A 64 -6.98 14.22 2.86
CA ASP A 64 -6.32 15.01 1.81
C ASP A 64 -6.04 14.13 0.59
N SER A 65 -5.42 12.98 0.83
CA SER A 65 -4.91 12.15 -0.26
C SER A 65 -4.99 10.66 0.02
N VAL A 66 -4.95 9.90 -1.07
CA VAL A 66 -4.70 8.46 -1.08
C VAL A 66 -3.41 8.22 -1.87
N ILE A 67 -2.43 7.57 -1.24
CA ILE A 67 -1.25 7.06 -1.91
C ILE A 67 -1.52 5.60 -2.25
N VAL A 68 -1.56 5.30 -3.55
CA VAL A 68 -1.76 3.95 -4.08
C VAL A 68 -0.42 3.27 -4.24
N THR A 69 -0.24 2.12 -3.62
CA THR A 69 1.01 1.36 -3.70
C THR A 69 1.16 0.66 -5.04
N HIS A 70 0.09 0.07 -5.56
CA HIS A 70 0.00 -0.53 -6.89
C HIS A 70 -1.47 -0.74 -7.32
N ALA A 71 -1.69 -1.13 -8.57
CA ALA A 71 -3.02 -1.11 -9.18
C ALA A 71 -3.79 -2.45 -9.11
N HIS A 72 -3.52 -3.34 -8.14
CA HIS A 72 -4.39 -4.50 -7.96
C HIS A 72 -5.70 -4.11 -7.26
N ILE A 73 -6.77 -4.81 -7.61
CA ILE A 73 -8.15 -4.47 -7.21
C ILE A 73 -8.33 -4.36 -5.70
N ASP A 74 -7.67 -5.20 -4.93
CA ASP A 74 -7.75 -5.25 -3.48
C ASP A 74 -7.03 -4.07 -2.79
N HIS A 75 -6.30 -3.27 -3.56
CA HIS A 75 -5.67 -2.01 -3.13
C HIS A 75 -6.44 -0.77 -3.61
N ILE A 76 -7.10 -0.84 -4.79
CA ILE A 76 -7.69 0.32 -5.45
C ILE A 76 -9.21 0.28 -5.60
N GLY A 77 -9.89 -0.77 -5.13
CA GLY A 77 -11.30 -1.01 -5.40
C GLY A 77 -12.23 0.09 -4.88
N ALA A 78 -11.91 0.71 -3.73
CA ALA A 78 -12.70 1.81 -3.19
C ALA A 78 -12.20 3.21 -3.63
N LEU A 79 -11.13 3.31 -4.41
CA LEU A 79 -10.45 4.58 -4.74
C LEU A 79 -11.40 5.61 -5.36
N SER A 80 -12.19 5.20 -6.36
CA SER A 80 -13.19 6.05 -7.03
C SER A 80 -14.25 6.58 -6.05
N ARG A 81 -14.65 5.80 -5.04
CA ARG A 81 -15.60 6.22 -4.03
C ARG A 81 -15.00 7.25 -3.09
N PHE A 82 -13.78 7.03 -2.59
CA PHE A 82 -13.09 8.01 -1.75
C PHE A 82 -12.93 9.34 -2.49
N LYS A 83 -12.49 9.30 -3.75
CA LYS A 83 -12.35 10.51 -4.56
C LYS A 83 -13.69 11.25 -4.77
N ARG A 84 -14.76 10.52 -5.13
CA ARG A 84 -16.07 11.10 -5.39
C ARG A 84 -16.75 11.67 -4.13
N GLU A 85 -16.65 10.94 -3.01
CA GLU A 85 -17.39 11.29 -1.79
C GLU A 85 -16.63 12.30 -0.91
N TYR A 86 -15.29 12.28 -0.92
CA TYR A 86 -14.47 13.11 -0.04
C TYR A 86 -13.49 14.03 -0.79
N GLY A 87 -13.38 13.92 -2.11
CA GLY A 87 -12.55 14.81 -2.91
C GLY A 87 -11.05 14.59 -2.74
N VAL A 88 -10.64 13.41 -2.29
CA VAL A 88 -9.22 13.07 -2.05
C VAL A 88 -8.39 13.19 -3.33
N LYS A 89 -7.14 13.61 -3.20
CA LYS A 89 -6.14 13.51 -4.26
C LYS A 89 -5.64 12.08 -4.38
N VAL A 90 -5.60 11.56 -5.59
CA VAL A 90 -5.07 10.22 -5.88
C VAL A 90 -3.64 10.36 -6.38
N ILE A 91 -2.72 9.72 -5.66
CA ILE A 91 -1.29 9.71 -5.94
C ILE A 91 -0.89 8.27 -6.26
N ALA A 92 -0.25 8.03 -7.40
CA ALA A 92 0.25 6.72 -7.81
C ALA A 92 1.47 6.87 -8.71
N HIS A 93 2.28 5.81 -8.82
CA HIS A 93 3.34 5.78 -9.82
C HIS A 93 2.76 5.83 -11.25
N GLU A 94 3.41 6.52 -12.18
CA GLU A 94 2.95 6.70 -13.56
C GLU A 94 2.65 5.37 -14.28
N LEU A 95 3.44 4.32 -13.98
CA LEU A 95 3.27 3.00 -14.55
C LEU A 95 2.00 2.26 -14.08
N GLU A 96 1.43 2.67 -12.94
CA GLU A 96 0.15 2.14 -12.43
C GLU A 96 -1.05 2.97 -12.91
N ALA A 97 -0.82 4.24 -13.25
CA ALA A 97 -1.89 5.18 -13.57
C ALA A 97 -2.80 4.70 -14.70
N ARG A 98 -2.25 4.05 -15.73
CA ARG A 98 -3.05 3.52 -16.84
C ARG A 98 -4.05 2.45 -16.37
N ALA A 99 -3.60 1.50 -15.55
CA ALA A 99 -4.46 0.45 -15.00
C ALA A 99 -5.57 1.04 -14.12
N ILE A 100 -5.23 2.00 -13.26
CA ILE A 100 -6.19 2.71 -12.40
C ILE A 100 -7.23 3.47 -13.25
N GLU A 101 -6.81 4.15 -14.31
CA GLU A 101 -7.68 4.98 -15.15
C GLU A 101 -8.50 4.18 -16.17
N SER A 102 -8.03 3.01 -16.61
CA SER A 102 -8.74 2.16 -17.58
C SER A 102 -9.51 0.99 -16.94
N GLY A 103 -9.02 0.48 -15.81
CA GLY A 103 -9.48 -0.76 -15.20
C GLY A 103 -8.86 -2.02 -15.83
N ASP A 104 -7.95 -1.86 -16.81
CA ASP A 104 -7.32 -2.99 -17.49
C ASP A 104 -6.23 -3.60 -16.61
N GLY A 105 -6.31 -4.92 -16.38
CA GLY A 105 -5.28 -5.68 -15.67
C GLY A 105 -5.25 -5.48 -14.16
N VAL A 106 -6.30 -4.87 -13.56
CA VAL A 106 -6.40 -4.68 -12.10
C VAL A 106 -6.78 -5.95 -11.33
N GLY A 107 -7.18 -7.03 -12.02
CA GLY A 107 -7.53 -8.32 -11.41
C GLY A 107 -8.93 -8.37 -10.80
N ALA A 108 -9.83 -7.44 -11.13
CA ALA A 108 -11.19 -7.38 -10.58
C ALA A 108 -12.00 -8.66 -10.84
N GLU A 109 -11.77 -9.33 -11.97
CA GLU A 109 -12.40 -10.59 -12.37
C GLU A 109 -12.09 -11.76 -11.41
N PHE A 110 -10.92 -11.76 -10.77
CA PHE A 110 -10.53 -12.82 -9.83
C PHE A 110 -11.28 -12.71 -8.49
N TYR A 111 -11.71 -11.51 -8.16
CA TYR A 111 -12.49 -11.23 -6.94
C TYR A 111 -13.99 -11.18 -7.21
N GLY A 112 -14.39 -11.16 -8.49
CA GLY A 112 -15.80 -11.03 -8.89
C GLY A 112 -16.40 -9.67 -8.51
N VAL A 113 -15.58 -8.61 -8.48
CA VAL A 113 -15.98 -7.24 -8.16
C VAL A 113 -15.94 -6.35 -9.41
N ASP A 114 -16.80 -5.33 -9.44
CA ASP A 114 -16.81 -4.33 -10.50
C ASP A 114 -15.90 -3.15 -10.13
N TYR A 115 -14.81 -2.99 -10.89
CA TYR A 115 -13.92 -1.86 -10.68
C TYR A 115 -14.49 -0.57 -11.26
N GLN A 116 -14.53 0.47 -10.43
CA GLN A 116 -14.91 1.82 -10.86
C GLN A 116 -13.66 2.64 -11.15
N LYS A 117 -13.47 2.99 -12.43
CA LYS A 117 -12.31 3.78 -12.91
C LYS A 117 -12.11 5.06 -12.12
N CYS A 118 -10.86 5.40 -11.87
CA CYS A 118 -10.49 6.60 -11.12
C CYS A 118 -9.36 7.35 -11.81
N SER A 119 -9.45 8.67 -11.93
CA SER A 119 -8.33 9.47 -12.43
C SER A 119 -7.26 9.65 -11.36
N VAL A 120 -6.00 9.55 -11.76
CA VAL A 120 -4.83 9.82 -10.92
C VAL A 120 -4.48 11.30 -11.03
N ASP A 121 -4.44 12.01 -9.89
CA ASP A 121 -4.18 13.45 -9.85
C ASP A 121 -2.68 13.77 -9.88
N MET A 122 -1.86 12.90 -9.24
CA MET A 122 -0.42 13.04 -9.23
C MET A 122 0.23 11.73 -9.66
N LYS A 123 0.88 11.75 -10.82
CA LYS A 123 1.63 10.61 -11.36
C LYS A 123 3.10 10.77 -10.98
N LEU A 124 3.60 9.85 -10.17
CA LEU A 124 4.98 9.86 -9.71
C LEU A 124 5.89 9.29 -10.79
N GLU A 125 6.93 10.00 -11.14
CA GLU A 125 7.95 9.60 -12.11
C GLU A 125 9.29 9.37 -11.40
N GLY A 126 10.02 8.34 -11.79
CA GLY A 126 11.35 8.06 -11.23
C GLY A 126 11.32 7.22 -9.96
N THR A 127 12.28 7.44 -9.05
CA THR A 127 12.54 6.46 -7.98
C THR A 127 12.06 6.87 -6.60
N GLU A 128 12.09 8.15 -6.26
CA GLU A 128 11.78 8.62 -4.91
C GLU A 128 11.05 9.96 -4.96
N HIS A 129 10.11 10.15 -4.02
CA HIS A 129 9.41 11.42 -3.84
C HIS A 129 9.21 11.70 -2.35
N ASP A 130 9.26 12.97 -1.99
CA ASP A 130 9.02 13.48 -0.64
C ASP A 130 7.76 14.35 -0.65
N PHE A 131 6.83 14.03 0.27
CA PHE A 131 5.62 14.81 0.51
C PHE A 131 5.73 15.45 1.88
N HIS A 132 5.65 16.77 1.91
CA HIS A 132 5.75 17.55 3.14
C HIS A 132 4.36 17.84 3.68
N PHE A 133 4.02 17.25 4.82
CA PHE A 133 2.81 17.51 5.59
C PHE A 133 3.15 18.24 6.88
N ASP A 134 2.13 18.73 7.61
CA ASP A 134 2.34 19.57 8.78
C ASP A 134 3.16 18.91 9.90
N LYS A 135 2.95 17.59 10.14
CA LYS A 135 3.64 16.87 11.21
C LYS A 135 4.86 16.08 10.75
N TYR A 136 4.76 15.44 9.59
CA TYR A 136 5.73 14.46 9.09
C TYR A 136 5.91 14.57 7.59
N ASP A 137 7.12 14.26 7.13
CA ASP A 137 7.35 13.97 5.73
C ASP A 137 6.98 12.51 5.44
N ILE A 138 6.19 12.30 4.40
CA ILE A 138 5.88 10.97 3.86
C ILE A 138 6.68 10.81 2.57
N LYS A 139 7.38 9.70 2.46
CA LYS A 139 8.25 9.40 1.31
C LYS A 139 7.78 8.16 0.57
N THR A 140 8.00 8.16 -0.73
CA THR A 140 7.76 6.98 -1.56
C THR A 140 9.04 6.52 -2.22
N ILE A 141 9.17 5.22 -2.42
CA ILE A 141 10.27 4.61 -3.16
C ILE A 141 9.72 3.61 -4.16
N HIS A 142 10.17 3.72 -5.42
CA HIS A 142 9.80 2.79 -6.49
C HIS A 142 10.48 1.43 -6.29
N ILE A 143 9.65 0.40 -6.17
CA ILE A 143 10.03 -0.98 -5.88
C ILE A 143 9.37 -1.94 -6.88
N PRO A 144 9.70 -1.85 -8.18
CA PRO A 144 9.11 -2.71 -9.20
C PRO A 144 9.42 -4.17 -8.90
N GLY A 145 8.49 -5.04 -9.26
CA GLY A 145 8.66 -6.49 -9.08
C GLY A 145 7.34 -7.21 -8.92
N HIS A 146 6.48 -6.80 -7.98
CA HIS A 146 5.10 -7.28 -7.87
C HIS A 146 4.26 -6.74 -9.04
N THR A 147 4.27 -5.42 -9.24
CA THR A 147 3.87 -4.76 -10.48
C THR A 147 5.02 -3.87 -10.99
N GLN A 148 4.87 -3.31 -12.20
CA GLN A 148 5.90 -2.46 -12.78
C GLN A 148 6.02 -1.10 -12.09
N GLY A 149 4.93 -0.59 -11.53
CA GLY A 149 4.89 0.70 -10.86
C GLY A 149 4.73 0.60 -9.34
N SER A 150 4.93 -0.58 -8.74
CA SER A 150 4.85 -0.75 -7.29
C SER A 150 5.73 0.26 -6.56
N ILE A 151 5.17 0.91 -5.55
CA ILE A 151 5.89 1.78 -4.62
C ILE A 151 5.70 1.29 -3.18
N ALA A 152 6.71 1.47 -2.36
CA ALA A 152 6.56 1.47 -0.91
C ALA A 152 6.49 2.90 -0.40
N VAL A 153 5.82 3.07 0.73
CA VAL A 153 5.69 4.36 1.43
C VAL A 153 6.41 4.26 2.76
N TYR A 154 7.11 5.30 3.20
CA TYR A 154 7.73 5.29 4.51
C TYR A 154 7.75 6.70 5.13
N ALA A 155 7.82 6.73 6.45
CA ALA A 155 7.94 7.97 7.21
C ALA A 155 8.74 7.75 8.49
N ASP A 156 9.47 8.78 8.93
CA ASP A 156 10.15 8.79 10.22
C ASP A 156 9.23 9.48 11.24
N ILE A 157 8.62 8.70 12.13
CA ILE A 157 7.61 9.16 13.07
C ILE A 157 8.02 8.78 14.50
N ALA A 158 8.08 9.77 15.38
CA ALA A 158 8.37 9.59 16.82
C ALA A 158 9.65 8.77 17.09
N GLY A 159 10.68 8.98 16.28
CA GLY A 159 11.98 8.33 16.43
C GLY A 159 12.08 6.92 15.86
N GLY A 160 11.05 6.41 15.18
CA GLY A 160 11.06 5.16 14.46
C GLY A 160 10.71 5.33 12.98
N ARG A 161 11.31 4.53 12.11
CA ARG A 161 10.94 4.45 10.69
C ARG A 161 9.84 3.43 10.47
N VAL A 162 8.71 3.88 9.93
CA VAL A 162 7.60 3.03 9.54
C VAL A 162 7.58 2.87 8.03
N LEU A 163 7.53 1.63 7.58
CA LEU A 163 7.49 1.23 6.17
C LEU A 163 6.14 0.59 5.88
N PHE A 164 5.42 1.13 4.90
CA PHE A 164 4.26 0.51 4.28
C PHE A 164 4.76 -0.22 3.05
N GLY A 165 5.02 -1.51 3.22
CA GLY A 165 5.79 -2.30 2.27
C GLY A 165 4.95 -2.88 1.13
N GLN A 166 3.61 -2.74 1.20
CA GLN A 166 2.66 -3.36 0.28
C GLN A 166 2.96 -4.88 0.10
N ASP A 167 2.80 -5.46 -1.08
CA ASP A 167 2.89 -6.90 -1.31
C ASP A 167 4.33 -7.43 -1.41
N ILE A 168 5.09 -7.30 -0.30
CA ILE A 168 6.44 -7.87 -0.18
C ILE A 168 6.43 -9.39 -0.37
N HIS A 169 5.35 -10.05 0.01
CA HIS A 169 5.19 -11.49 -0.14
C HIS A 169 5.06 -11.96 -1.61
N GLY A 170 4.82 -11.04 -2.56
CA GLY A 170 4.53 -11.37 -3.96
C GLY A 170 3.02 -11.58 -4.24
N PRO A 171 2.66 -12.32 -5.28
CA PRO A 171 3.53 -13.04 -6.20
C PRO A 171 4.34 -12.12 -7.14
N TYR A 172 5.49 -12.61 -7.61
CA TYR A 172 6.34 -11.90 -8.58
C TYR A 172 6.30 -12.58 -9.95
N GLU A 173 5.13 -13.10 -10.32
CA GLU A 173 4.93 -13.91 -11.51
C GLU A 173 4.82 -13.03 -12.76
N VAL A 174 5.56 -13.38 -13.83
CA VAL A 174 5.53 -12.65 -15.10
C VAL A 174 4.13 -12.64 -15.71
N GLY A 175 3.36 -13.72 -15.55
CA GLY A 175 1.98 -13.82 -16.04
C GLY A 175 1.00 -12.83 -15.39
N TRP A 176 1.37 -12.23 -14.25
CA TRP A 176 0.61 -11.23 -13.51
C TRP A 176 1.22 -9.83 -13.60
N GLY A 177 2.14 -9.62 -14.56
CA GLY A 177 2.83 -8.34 -14.71
C GLY A 177 4.07 -8.18 -13.81
N GLY A 178 4.39 -9.21 -13.00
CA GLY A 178 5.53 -9.19 -12.10
C GLY A 178 6.88 -9.39 -12.80
N ASN A 179 7.95 -9.10 -12.07
CA ASN A 179 9.33 -9.29 -12.52
C ASN A 179 10.22 -9.73 -11.35
N PRO A 180 10.52 -11.05 -11.26
CA PRO A 180 11.32 -11.59 -10.16
C PRO A 180 12.70 -10.94 -10.02
N GLY A 181 13.37 -10.62 -11.12
CA GLY A 181 14.69 -9.99 -11.09
C GLY A 181 14.67 -8.57 -10.54
N GLN A 182 13.62 -7.78 -10.87
CA GLN A 182 13.42 -6.45 -10.28
C GLN A 182 13.03 -6.56 -8.81
N ALA A 183 12.21 -7.55 -8.44
CA ALA A 183 11.79 -7.76 -7.06
C ALA A 183 12.99 -8.01 -6.12
N VAL A 184 14.00 -8.79 -6.54
CA VAL A 184 15.25 -8.98 -5.77
C VAL A 184 15.90 -7.64 -5.44
N VAL A 185 16.04 -6.76 -6.42
CA VAL A 185 16.63 -5.42 -6.22
C VAL A 185 15.76 -4.57 -5.31
N SER A 186 14.43 -4.65 -5.47
CA SER A 186 13.46 -3.90 -4.69
C SER A 186 13.44 -4.35 -3.22
N LEU A 187 13.44 -5.65 -2.96
CA LEU A 187 13.51 -6.18 -1.59
C LEU A 187 14.80 -5.76 -0.89
N GLN A 188 15.95 -5.75 -1.61
CA GLN A 188 17.20 -5.24 -1.05
C GLN A 188 17.11 -3.75 -0.68
N LYS A 189 16.48 -2.91 -1.51
CA LYS A 189 16.23 -1.50 -1.18
C LYS A 189 15.42 -1.36 0.11
N LEU A 190 14.37 -2.19 0.29
CA LEU A 190 13.55 -2.16 1.51
C LEU A 190 14.33 -2.56 2.76
N ILE A 191 15.23 -3.56 2.66
CA ILE A 191 16.15 -3.92 3.75
C ILE A 191 17.06 -2.75 4.11
N ASP A 192 17.58 -2.04 3.10
CA ASP A 192 18.52 -0.93 3.28
C ASP A 192 17.85 0.31 3.91
N LEU A 193 16.52 0.42 3.86
CA LEU A 193 15.76 1.45 4.57
C LEU A 193 15.84 1.29 6.10
N LYS A 194 16.12 0.08 6.60
CA LYS A 194 16.25 -0.22 8.04
C LYS A 194 15.04 0.21 8.85
N ALA A 195 13.85 -0.11 8.36
CA ALA A 195 12.62 0.24 9.03
C ALA A 195 12.49 -0.45 10.40
N ASP A 196 11.91 0.26 11.37
CA ASP A 196 11.64 -0.26 12.71
C ASP A 196 10.31 -0.99 12.77
N ILE A 197 9.36 -0.57 11.92
CA ILE A 197 8.03 -1.15 11.80
C ILE A 197 7.73 -1.34 10.32
N LEU A 198 7.24 -2.54 9.96
CA LEU A 198 6.70 -2.84 8.66
C LEU A 198 5.18 -3.03 8.77
N CYS A 199 4.45 -2.24 8.01
CA CYS A 199 3.04 -2.37 7.72
C CYS A 199 2.92 -3.07 6.35
N GLU A 200 2.64 -4.36 6.35
CA GLU A 200 2.61 -5.19 5.14
C GLU A 200 1.22 -5.18 4.49
N GLY A 201 1.12 -5.50 3.20
CA GLY A 201 -0.12 -5.41 2.45
C GLY A 201 -1.20 -6.40 2.87
N HIS A 202 -0.85 -7.59 3.38
CA HIS A 202 -1.81 -8.63 3.72
C HIS A 202 -1.54 -9.34 5.06
N PHE A 203 -0.27 -9.50 5.43
CA PHE A 203 0.12 -10.38 6.53
C PHE A 203 0.41 -9.66 7.84
N GLY A 204 0.04 -8.38 7.92
CA GLY A 204 0.01 -7.65 9.18
C GLY A 204 1.21 -6.75 9.43
N ILE A 205 1.60 -6.65 10.70
CA ILE A 205 2.56 -5.66 11.16
C ILE A 205 3.72 -6.39 11.83
N TYR A 206 4.94 -6.04 11.44
CA TYR A 206 6.18 -6.62 11.95
C TYR A 206 6.99 -5.56 12.68
N GLN A 207 7.43 -5.87 13.88
CA GLN A 207 8.31 -5.06 14.72
C GLN A 207 8.93 -5.94 15.81
N PRO A 208 10.13 -5.64 16.33
CA PRO A 208 11.00 -4.51 15.99
C PRO A 208 11.76 -4.69 14.65
N SER A 209 12.71 -3.83 14.35
CA SER A 209 13.51 -3.81 13.11
C SER A 209 14.15 -5.16 12.74
N SER A 210 14.48 -6.00 13.72
CA SER A 210 14.97 -7.38 13.47
C SER A 210 13.93 -8.27 12.81
N GLU A 211 12.67 -8.17 13.24
CA GLU A 211 11.54 -8.93 12.65
C GLU A 211 11.19 -8.40 11.26
N VAL A 212 11.24 -7.06 11.08
CA VAL A 212 11.07 -6.43 9.76
C VAL A 212 12.09 -6.96 8.77
N ARG A 213 13.36 -6.94 9.17
CA ARG A 213 14.46 -7.42 8.36
C ARG A 213 14.31 -8.92 8.04
N GLN A 214 14.02 -9.74 9.05
CA GLN A 214 13.85 -11.18 8.88
C GLN A 214 12.71 -11.51 7.91
N TYR A 215 11.60 -10.78 7.98
CA TYR A 215 10.47 -10.93 7.07
C TYR A 215 10.88 -10.68 5.62
N ILE A 216 11.51 -9.54 5.34
CA ILE A 216 11.91 -9.17 3.98
C ILE A 216 13.02 -10.11 3.47
N GLU A 217 14.03 -10.42 4.27
CA GLU A 217 15.11 -11.37 3.92
C GLU A 217 14.56 -12.77 3.62
N GLY A 218 13.49 -13.19 4.31
CA GLY A 218 12.83 -14.46 4.05
C GLY A 218 12.27 -14.56 2.64
N TYR A 219 11.58 -13.53 2.15
CA TYR A 219 11.05 -13.48 0.78
C TYR A 219 12.16 -13.29 -0.26
N LEU A 220 13.15 -12.47 0.02
CA LEU A 220 14.32 -12.31 -0.84
C LEU A 220 15.02 -13.66 -1.08
N TYR A 221 15.28 -14.42 -0.01
CA TYR A 221 15.90 -15.74 -0.08
C TYR A 221 15.07 -16.72 -0.93
N GLN A 222 13.75 -16.78 -0.70
CA GLN A 222 12.85 -17.65 -1.48
C GLN A 222 12.88 -17.30 -2.97
N LEU A 223 12.86 -16.01 -3.28
CA LEU A 223 12.86 -15.51 -4.65
C LEU A 223 14.18 -15.81 -5.38
N GLU A 224 15.32 -15.58 -4.74
CA GLU A 224 16.64 -15.91 -5.29
C GLU A 224 16.80 -17.40 -5.59
N HIS A 225 16.30 -18.27 -4.69
CA HIS A 225 16.35 -19.72 -4.90
C HIS A 225 15.43 -20.18 -6.03
N LYS A 226 14.24 -19.57 -6.15
CA LYS A 226 13.33 -19.82 -7.26
C LYS A 226 14.00 -19.48 -8.61
N ILE A 227 14.56 -18.28 -8.73
CA ILE A 227 15.28 -17.82 -9.94
C ILE A 227 16.46 -18.73 -10.27
N ALA A 228 17.20 -19.20 -9.25
CA ALA A 228 18.34 -20.09 -9.44
C ALA A 228 17.92 -21.50 -9.90
N GLY A 229 16.76 -21.99 -9.43
CA GLY A 229 16.22 -23.30 -9.80
C GLY A 229 15.57 -23.35 -11.19
N GLU A 230 15.21 -22.21 -11.75
CA GLU A 230 14.63 -22.06 -13.10
C GLU A 230 15.71 -21.92 -14.21
N ARG A 231 17.00 -21.89 -13.84
CA ARG A 231 18.15 -21.83 -14.77
C ARG A 231 18.78 -23.22 -14.97
#